data_d1ca44fcf7fb1b169a2f145fee332aac
#
_entry.id   d1ca44fcf7fb1b169a2f145fee332aac
#
_cell.length_a   1.000
_cell.length_b   1.000
_cell.length_c   1.000
_cell.angle_alpha   90.00
_cell.angle_beta   90.00
_cell.angle_gamma   90.00
#
_symmetry.space_group_name_H-M   'P 1'
#
loop_
_entity.id
_entity.type
_entity.pdbx_description
1 polymer ?
#
loop_
_entity_poly.entity_id
_entity_poly.type
_entity_poly.pdbx_seq_one_letter_code
_entity_poly.pdbx_strand_id
1 'polypeptide(L)'
;LADGVHVGNFVETKNAAIAEGAKVPHLSYVGDAEVGEGSNIGAGTIFANYDGVTKSHTTVGSHVRTGSHNTFVAPISIGDGAYSGAGAVIRKDVPAGALAINVAPQRNMDGWVQANRPGTAAAKAADEAK
;
A
#
# COMPACT_ATOMS: atom_id res chain seq x y z
N LEU A 1 10.04 -6.74 -17.54
CA LEU A 1 9.35 -7.74 -16.71
C LEU A 1 10.03 -9.10 -16.88
N ALA A 2 10.36 -9.77 -15.79
CA ALA A 2 10.96 -11.09 -15.81
C ALA A 2 9.90 -12.20 -16.00
N ASP A 3 10.36 -13.46 -16.05
CA ASP A 3 9.48 -14.60 -16.24
C ASP A 3 8.49 -14.77 -15.10
N GLY A 4 7.27 -15.17 -15.43
CA GLY A 4 6.23 -15.45 -14.43
C GLY A 4 5.70 -14.23 -13.68
N VAL A 5 6.04 -13.02 -14.13
CA VAL A 5 5.51 -11.79 -13.53
C VAL A 5 4.02 -11.66 -13.87
N HIS A 6 3.24 -11.28 -12.87
CA HIS A 6 1.83 -10.97 -13.04
C HIS A 6 1.60 -9.47 -12.81
N VAL A 7 1.15 -8.78 -13.85
CA VAL A 7 0.70 -7.38 -13.74
C VAL A 7 -0.77 -7.38 -14.11
N GLY A 8 -1.60 -7.03 -13.16
CA GLY A 8 -3.05 -7.12 -13.31
C GLY A 8 -3.70 -5.85 -13.85
N ASN A 9 -5.00 -5.73 -13.62
CA ASN A 9 -5.81 -4.65 -14.16
C ASN A 9 -5.53 -3.32 -13.45
N PHE A 10 -5.51 -2.23 -14.25
CA PHE A 10 -5.36 -0.86 -13.76
C PHE A 10 -4.04 -0.66 -13.00
N VAL A 11 -2.98 -1.27 -13.50
CA VAL A 11 -1.63 -1.11 -12.97
C VAL A 11 -0.82 -0.32 -13.97
N GLU A 12 -0.15 0.72 -13.49
CA GLU A 12 0.82 1.45 -14.29
C GLU A 12 2.22 1.17 -13.76
N THR A 13 3.15 0.87 -14.66
CA THR A 13 4.56 0.73 -14.32
C THR A 13 5.37 1.74 -15.13
N LYS A 14 6.35 2.35 -14.49
CA LYS A 14 7.23 3.31 -15.14
C LYS A 14 8.64 3.18 -14.58
N ASN A 15 9.60 2.95 -15.47
CA ASN A 15 10.99 2.76 -15.04
C ASN A 15 11.10 1.77 -13.87
N ALA A 16 10.49 0.60 -14.06
CA ALA A 16 10.41 -0.42 -13.01
C ALA A 16 10.96 -1.74 -13.52
N ALA A 17 11.71 -2.41 -12.65
CA ALA A 17 12.18 -3.77 -12.89
C ALA A 17 11.44 -4.70 -11.94
N ILE A 18 10.69 -5.64 -12.50
CA ILE A 18 9.89 -6.60 -11.74
C ILE A 18 10.47 -7.98 -11.98
N ALA A 19 11.00 -8.57 -10.91
CA ALA A 19 11.74 -9.82 -10.98
C ALA A 19 10.84 -11.04 -11.10
N GLU A 20 11.46 -12.19 -11.32
CA GLU A 20 10.76 -13.44 -11.60
C GLU A 20 9.70 -13.76 -10.56
N GLY A 21 8.50 -14.09 -11.03
CA GLY A 21 7.40 -14.53 -10.17
C GLY A 21 6.77 -13.45 -9.30
N ALA A 22 7.22 -12.20 -9.37
CA ALA A 22 6.61 -11.12 -8.60
C ALA A 22 5.24 -10.75 -9.16
N LYS A 23 4.38 -10.21 -8.30
CA LYS A 23 3.00 -9.88 -8.66
C LYS A 23 2.66 -8.46 -8.25
N VAL A 24 2.07 -7.72 -9.19
CA VAL A 24 1.46 -6.41 -8.96
C VAL A 24 0.03 -6.49 -9.51
N PRO A 25 -0.89 -7.13 -8.79
CA PRO A 25 -2.12 -7.62 -9.42
C PRO A 25 -3.23 -6.60 -9.61
N HIS A 26 -3.30 -5.52 -8.81
CA HIS A 26 -4.50 -4.67 -8.83
C HIS A 26 -4.22 -3.20 -8.52
N LEU A 27 -4.72 -2.30 -9.40
CA LEU A 27 -4.93 -0.88 -9.09
C LEU A 27 -3.71 -0.19 -8.47
N SER A 28 -2.51 -0.43 -8.99
CA SER A 28 -1.28 0.06 -8.36
C SER A 28 -0.46 0.89 -9.34
N TYR A 29 0.38 1.76 -8.78
CA TYR A 29 1.41 2.46 -9.56
C TYR A 29 2.79 2.08 -9.03
N VAL A 30 3.62 1.57 -9.92
CA VAL A 30 5.00 1.17 -9.62
C VAL A 30 5.93 2.01 -10.50
N GLY A 31 6.52 3.04 -9.92
CA GLY A 31 7.40 3.96 -10.63
C GLY A 31 8.76 4.08 -9.98
N ASP A 32 9.82 4.12 -10.80
CA ASP A 32 11.20 4.23 -10.36
C ASP A 32 11.51 3.21 -9.26
N ALA A 33 11.35 1.92 -9.57
CA ALA A 33 11.38 0.89 -8.55
C ALA A 33 11.93 -0.44 -9.05
N GLU A 34 12.40 -1.23 -8.11
CA GLU A 34 12.69 -2.66 -8.30
C GLU A 34 11.81 -3.45 -7.36
N VAL A 35 11.17 -4.50 -7.88
CA VAL A 35 10.38 -5.45 -7.11
C VAL A 35 11.04 -6.81 -7.23
N GLY A 36 11.48 -7.35 -6.10
CA GLY A 36 12.25 -8.58 -6.04
C GLY A 36 11.45 -9.83 -6.36
N GLU A 37 12.17 -10.92 -6.59
CA GLU A 37 11.62 -12.22 -6.94
C GLU A 37 10.52 -12.66 -5.97
N GLY A 38 9.41 -13.14 -6.50
CA GLY A 38 8.34 -13.73 -5.71
C GLY A 38 7.58 -12.79 -4.80
N SER A 39 7.84 -11.49 -4.87
CA SER A 39 7.12 -10.51 -4.03
C SER A 39 5.72 -10.26 -4.55
N ASN A 40 4.81 -9.95 -3.64
CA ASN A 40 3.43 -9.63 -3.95
C ASN A 40 3.08 -8.24 -3.43
N ILE A 41 2.77 -7.33 -4.34
CA ILE A 41 2.38 -5.96 -4.00
C ILE A 41 0.86 -5.91 -3.84
N GLY A 42 0.41 -5.47 -2.68
CA GLY A 42 -1.02 -5.39 -2.37
C GLY A 42 -1.78 -4.42 -3.27
N ALA A 43 -3.07 -4.64 -3.41
CA ALA A 43 -3.93 -3.81 -4.24
C ALA A 43 -3.93 -2.36 -3.78
N GLY A 44 -3.95 -1.44 -4.74
CA GLY A 44 -4.01 -0.01 -4.44
C GLY A 44 -2.72 0.58 -3.88
N THR A 45 -1.59 -0.03 -4.14
CA THR A 45 -0.29 0.45 -3.67
C THR A 45 0.26 1.53 -4.60
N ILE A 46 0.77 2.60 -4.02
CA ILE A 46 1.40 3.69 -4.74
C ILE A 46 2.87 3.79 -4.33
N PHE A 47 3.75 3.68 -5.31
CA PHE A 47 5.17 3.99 -5.13
C PHE A 47 5.36 5.47 -5.37
N ALA A 48 5.34 6.26 -4.31
CA ALA A 48 5.46 7.72 -4.41
C ALA A 48 6.92 8.08 -4.75
N ASN A 49 7.17 8.30 -6.02
CA ASN A 49 8.52 8.44 -6.57
C ASN A 49 8.93 9.89 -6.89
N TYR A 50 8.03 10.84 -6.76
CA TYR A 50 8.29 12.22 -7.15
C TYR A 50 7.74 13.19 -6.10
N ASP A 51 8.59 14.08 -5.61
CA ASP A 51 8.23 15.05 -4.57
C ASP A 51 7.87 16.44 -5.13
N GLY A 52 7.76 16.54 -6.44
CA GLY A 52 7.53 17.81 -7.12
C GLY A 52 8.81 18.45 -7.68
N VAL A 53 9.95 17.93 -7.28
CA VAL A 53 11.28 18.41 -7.72
C VAL A 53 12.18 17.25 -8.13
N THR A 54 12.33 16.25 -7.28
CA THR A 54 13.26 15.14 -7.45
C THR A 54 12.52 13.82 -7.53
N LYS A 55 12.93 12.96 -8.48
CA LYS A 55 12.50 11.56 -8.53
C LYS A 55 13.43 10.72 -7.68
N SER A 56 12.86 9.79 -6.95
CA SER A 56 13.60 8.89 -6.05
C SER A 56 13.18 7.45 -6.27
N HIS A 57 14.03 6.52 -5.86
CA HIS A 57 13.91 5.10 -6.16
C HIS A 57 13.47 4.30 -4.94
N THR A 58 12.61 3.30 -5.17
CA THR A 58 12.20 2.33 -4.14
C THR A 58 12.68 0.94 -4.53
N THR A 59 13.27 0.25 -3.57
CA THR A 59 13.69 -1.14 -3.73
C THR A 59 12.86 -2.03 -2.83
N VAL A 60 12.15 -2.98 -3.42
CA VAL A 60 11.43 -4.03 -2.71
C VAL A 60 12.22 -5.32 -2.89
N GLY A 61 12.58 -5.95 -1.79
CA GLY A 61 13.34 -7.19 -1.81
C GLY A 61 12.54 -8.38 -2.34
N SER A 62 13.08 -9.58 -2.15
CA SER A 62 12.43 -10.82 -2.59
C SER A 62 11.46 -11.34 -1.54
N HIS A 63 10.40 -12.00 -2.01
CA HIS A 63 9.39 -12.64 -1.17
C HIS A 63 8.75 -11.70 -0.13
N VAL A 64 8.63 -10.43 -0.49
CA VAL A 64 7.95 -9.40 0.31
C VAL A 64 6.45 -9.48 0.04
N ARG A 65 5.64 -9.29 1.07
CA ARG A 65 4.19 -9.23 0.94
C ARG A 65 3.68 -7.95 1.55
N THR A 66 3.19 -7.05 0.72
CA THR A 66 2.64 -5.78 1.20
C THR A 66 1.13 -5.83 1.27
N GLY A 67 0.57 -5.14 2.25
CA GLY A 67 -0.87 -5.02 2.41
C GLY A 67 -1.49 -4.12 1.36
N SER A 68 -2.82 -4.10 1.32
CA SER A 68 -3.56 -3.24 0.40
C SER A 68 -3.47 -1.77 0.81
N HIS A 69 -3.57 -0.87 -0.18
CA HIS A 69 -3.56 0.58 0.04
C HIS A 69 -2.32 1.07 0.78
N ASN A 70 -1.17 0.53 0.44
CA ASN A 70 0.10 1.03 0.95
C ASN A 70 0.60 2.19 0.10
N THR A 71 1.36 3.08 0.73
CA THR A 71 2.14 4.10 0.03
C THR A 71 3.59 3.94 0.43
N PHE A 72 4.46 3.74 -0.56
CA PHE A 72 5.90 3.68 -0.34
C PHE A 72 6.50 5.02 -0.73
N VAL A 73 7.04 5.74 0.24
CA VAL A 73 7.59 7.07 -0.01
C VAL A 73 9.09 6.94 -0.28
N ALA A 74 9.45 7.03 -1.55
CA ALA A 74 10.85 6.93 -1.97
C ALA A 74 11.69 8.11 -1.46
N PRO A 75 12.99 7.92 -1.19
CA PRO A 75 13.73 6.68 -1.34
C PRO A 75 13.58 5.76 -0.13
N ILE A 76 13.26 4.51 -0.36
CA ILE A 76 13.22 3.49 0.70
C ILE A 76 13.60 2.12 0.16
N SER A 77 13.98 1.24 1.08
CA SER A 77 14.22 -0.18 0.82
C SER A 77 13.37 -1.02 1.75
N ILE A 78 12.69 -2.00 1.18
CA ILE A 78 11.93 -3.00 1.94
C ILE A 78 12.68 -4.31 1.85
N GLY A 79 13.14 -4.81 2.98
CA GLY A 79 14.01 -5.97 3.04
C GLY A 79 13.32 -7.29 2.68
N ASP A 80 14.12 -8.29 2.34
CA ASP A 80 13.63 -9.59 1.92
C ASP A 80 12.70 -10.21 2.96
N GLY A 81 11.60 -10.78 2.51
CA GLY A 81 10.66 -11.47 3.38
C GLY A 81 9.85 -10.56 4.30
N ALA A 82 9.96 -9.26 4.17
CA ALA A 82 9.19 -8.32 5.00
C ALA A 82 7.71 -8.31 4.60
N TYR A 83 6.89 -7.94 5.55
CA TYR A 83 5.45 -7.75 5.36
C TYR A 83 5.07 -6.33 5.73
N SER A 84 3.97 -5.83 5.17
CA SER A 84 3.36 -4.58 5.65
C SER A 84 1.87 -4.77 5.88
N GLY A 85 1.33 -4.02 6.84
CA GLY A 85 -0.10 -4.01 7.10
C GLY A 85 -0.88 -3.19 6.08
N ALA A 86 -2.18 -3.46 5.95
CA ALA A 86 -3.04 -2.66 5.08
C ALA A 86 -3.07 -1.19 5.52
N GLY A 87 -3.09 -0.30 4.57
CA GLY A 87 -3.16 1.13 4.82
C GLY A 87 -1.86 1.77 5.32
N ALA A 88 -0.76 1.03 5.36
CA ALA A 88 0.51 1.57 5.85
C ALA A 88 1.13 2.57 4.88
N VAL A 89 1.72 3.62 5.42
CA VAL A 89 2.55 4.58 4.69
C VAL A 89 3.99 4.36 5.12
N ILE A 90 4.78 3.77 4.25
CA ILE A 90 6.15 3.36 4.56
C ILE A 90 7.08 4.50 4.17
N ARG A 91 7.70 5.12 5.19
CA ARG A 91 8.61 6.27 5.03
C ARG A 91 10.03 5.97 5.46
N LYS A 92 10.26 4.82 6.05
CA LYS A 92 11.57 4.38 6.53
C LYS A 92 11.85 2.99 5.99
N ASP A 93 13.12 2.67 5.84
CA ASP A 93 13.54 1.33 5.44
C ASP A 93 12.94 0.27 6.36
N VAL A 94 12.53 -0.84 5.77
CA VAL A 94 11.96 -1.96 6.51
C VAL A 94 13.00 -3.09 6.52
N PRO A 95 13.45 -3.52 7.70
CA PRO A 95 14.41 -4.63 7.78
C PRO A 95 13.84 -5.93 7.23
N ALA A 96 14.71 -6.81 6.77
CA ALA A 96 14.31 -8.14 6.32
C ALA A 96 13.50 -8.86 7.41
N GLY A 97 12.39 -9.48 7.02
CA GLY A 97 11.53 -10.25 7.90
C GLY A 97 10.69 -9.43 8.88
N ALA A 98 10.72 -8.11 8.80
CA ALA A 98 9.92 -7.27 9.69
C ALA A 98 8.47 -7.10 9.18
N LEU A 99 7.57 -6.82 10.10
CA LEU A 99 6.22 -6.36 9.78
C LEU A 99 6.16 -4.85 10.00
N ALA A 100 5.95 -4.09 8.94
CA ALA A 100 5.82 -2.63 9.02
C ALA A 100 4.35 -2.24 9.15
N ILE A 101 4.03 -1.56 10.22
CA ILE A 101 2.70 -1.00 10.46
C ILE A 101 2.84 0.41 11.05
N ASN A 102 1.94 1.29 10.69
CA ASN A 102 1.93 2.64 11.26
C ASN A 102 0.54 3.26 11.36
N VAL A 103 -0.50 2.42 11.30
CA VAL A 103 -1.87 2.87 11.50
C VAL A 103 -2.23 2.80 12.98
N ALA A 104 -2.90 3.82 13.48
CA ALA A 104 -3.41 3.82 14.85
C ALA A 104 -4.51 2.76 14.97
N PRO A 105 -4.69 2.17 16.17
CA PRO A 105 -5.83 1.29 16.40
C PRO A 105 -7.14 2.00 16.07
N GLN A 106 -8.07 1.26 15.48
CA GLN A 106 -9.39 1.78 15.19
C GLN A 106 -10.09 2.18 16.49
N ARG A 107 -10.72 3.34 16.46
CA ARG A 107 -11.56 3.81 17.56
C ARG A 107 -12.93 4.19 17.02
N ASN A 108 -13.96 3.55 17.54
CA ASN A 108 -15.33 3.86 17.16
C ASN A 108 -15.87 4.92 18.15
N MET A 109 -16.46 5.95 17.59
CA MET A 109 -17.10 7.00 18.40
C MET A 109 -18.61 6.81 18.28
N ASP A 110 -19.15 6.01 19.17
CA ASP A 110 -20.57 5.66 19.14
C ASP A 110 -21.45 6.89 19.28
N GLY A 111 -22.50 6.95 18.48
CA GLY A 111 -23.44 8.08 18.51
C GLY A 111 -22.91 9.35 17.85
N TRP A 112 -21.76 9.31 17.21
CA TRP A 112 -21.15 10.52 16.63
C TRP A 112 -22.04 11.19 15.59
N VAL A 113 -22.65 10.40 14.72
CA VAL A 113 -23.49 10.95 13.63
C VAL A 113 -24.72 11.62 14.20
N GLN A 114 -25.40 10.98 15.16
CA GLN A 114 -26.58 11.54 15.80
C GLN A 114 -26.25 12.86 16.52
N ALA A 115 -25.10 12.91 17.19
CA ALA A 115 -24.70 14.10 17.94
C ALA A 115 -24.23 15.25 17.05
N ASN A 116 -23.53 14.95 15.97
CA ASN A 116 -22.85 15.96 15.15
C ASN A 116 -23.54 16.25 13.81
N ARG A 117 -24.42 15.39 13.37
CA ARG A 117 -25.18 15.54 12.11
C ARG A 117 -26.67 15.27 12.31
N PRO A 118 -27.30 15.92 13.31
CA PRO A 118 -28.72 15.70 13.59
C PRO A 118 -29.57 16.11 12.39
N GLY A 119 -30.71 15.48 12.22
CA GLY A 119 -31.67 15.81 11.17
C GLY A 119 -31.31 15.25 9.80
N THR A 120 -30.22 14.51 9.69
CA THR A 120 -29.81 13.89 8.42
C THR A 120 -30.41 12.50 8.27
N ALA A 121 -30.45 12.01 7.01
CA ALA A 121 -30.86 10.63 6.74
C ALA A 121 -29.96 9.61 7.44
N ALA A 122 -28.66 9.90 7.55
CA ALA A 122 -27.72 9.03 8.25
C ALA A 122 -28.04 8.93 9.74
N ALA A 123 -28.34 10.05 10.39
CA ALA A 123 -28.72 10.06 11.80
C ALA A 123 -30.01 9.25 12.02
N LYS A 124 -30.99 9.42 11.16
CA LYS A 124 -32.24 8.66 11.23
C LYS A 124 -32.00 7.16 11.03
N ALA A 125 -31.20 6.80 10.03
CA ALA A 125 -30.86 5.41 9.78
C ALA A 125 -30.14 4.79 10.98
N ALA A 126 -29.22 5.53 11.60
CA ALA A 126 -28.49 5.06 12.78
C ALA A 126 -29.43 4.84 13.98
N ASP A 127 -30.41 5.73 14.19
CA ASP A 127 -31.38 5.58 15.27
C ASP A 127 -32.28 4.37 15.06
N GLU A 128 -32.61 4.03 13.84
CA GLU A 128 -33.50 2.91 13.49
C GLU A 128 -32.75 1.58 13.46
N ALA A 129 -31.44 1.58 13.39
CA ALA A 129 -30.63 0.37 13.36
C ALA A 129 -30.57 -0.28 14.75
N LYS A 130 -30.63 -1.60 14.75
CA LYS A 130 -30.60 -2.38 15.99
C LYS A 130 -29.54 -3.46 15.96
#